data_40bf2c1597c881418a944b34193c43fb
#
_entry.id   40bf2c1597c881418a944b34193c43fb
#
_cell.length_a   1.000
_cell.length_b   1.000
_cell.length_c   1.000
_cell.angle_alpha   90.00
_cell.angle_beta   90.00
_cell.angle_gamma   90.00
#
_symmetry.space_group_name_H-M   'P 1'
#
loop_
_entity.id
_entity.type
_entity.pdbx_description
1 polymer ?
#
loop_
_entity_poly.entity_id
_entity_poly.type
_entity_poly.pdbx_seq_one_letter_code
_entity_poly.pdbx_strand_id
1 'polypeptide(L)'
;IALIMFIVYFFMDKKLDEQTGEAEEKDDPFKISDLGTILSSGGFWLVALLCVLYYSAIFPFQKYAVNMLQCNLVFKEVPTDSFWATNTVTILQYCIMLVVAGASFASNFMKKAGMKYGLLTLAGVLLTVFCYMGYMRQSAETVFAVFPLLAVGITPILGNYVDHKGKAASMLMIGSLLLVLCHLTFAFVLPEFRDNAVGGVVIAYLTILVLGASFSLVPASLWPSVPKLVDAKIIGSAYALIFWVQNIGLWLFPLLIGKVLDKTNTQLVADLKNGVITPEEAAVSYDYTAPLVMLACLGVAALVLGFILKVVDKKKGLGLEEPNIKA
;
A
#
# COMPACT_ATOMS: atom_id res chain seq x y z
N ILE A 1 -18.34 10.63 7.79
CA ILE A 1 -17.06 11.37 7.70
C ILE A 1 -16.82 11.84 6.27
N ALA A 2 -16.79 10.95 5.24
CA ALA A 2 -16.51 11.31 3.85
C ALA A 2 -17.42 12.46 3.31
N LEU A 3 -18.72 12.41 3.58
CA LEU A 3 -19.65 13.47 3.18
C LEU A 3 -19.31 14.82 3.85
N ILE A 4 -18.98 14.80 5.13
CA ILE A 4 -18.58 16.02 5.85
C ILE A 4 -17.30 16.59 5.26
N MET A 5 -16.29 15.75 4.99
CA MET A 5 -15.04 16.17 4.37
C MET A 5 -15.25 16.71 2.96
N PHE A 6 -16.15 16.10 2.18
CA PHE A 6 -16.53 16.61 0.86
C PHE A 6 -17.16 18.01 0.93
N ILE A 7 -18.08 18.23 1.88
CA ILE A 7 -18.71 19.54 2.10
C ILE A 7 -17.65 20.59 2.49
N VAL A 8 -16.77 20.24 3.43
CA VAL A 8 -15.66 21.13 3.85
C VAL A 8 -14.75 21.48 2.67
N TYR A 9 -14.35 20.47 1.88
CA TYR A 9 -13.54 20.65 0.69
C TYR A 9 -14.23 21.59 -0.31
N PHE A 10 -15.51 21.37 -0.62
CA PHE A 10 -16.27 22.19 -1.56
C PHE A 10 -16.29 23.67 -1.17
N PHE A 11 -16.49 23.98 0.12
CA PHE A 11 -16.46 25.37 0.59
C PHE A 11 -15.06 25.97 0.61
N MET A 12 -14.04 25.15 0.90
CA MET A 12 -12.64 25.62 0.87
C MET A 12 -12.17 25.90 -0.56
N ASP A 13 -12.50 25.04 -1.50
CA ASP A 13 -12.19 25.16 -2.93
C ASP A 13 -12.80 26.42 -3.49
N LYS A 14 -14.10 26.64 -3.32
CA LYS A 14 -14.79 27.87 -3.71
C LYS A 14 -14.15 29.13 -3.13
N LYS A 15 -13.74 29.09 -1.87
CA LYS A 15 -13.08 30.24 -1.23
C LYS A 15 -11.68 30.48 -1.78
N LEU A 16 -10.98 29.42 -2.19
CA LEU A 16 -9.66 29.52 -2.83
C LEU A 16 -9.78 30.18 -4.20
N ASP A 17 -10.75 29.75 -5.02
CA ASP A 17 -11.03 30.32 -6.35
C ASP A 17 -11.37 31.81 -6.26
N GLU A 18 -12.17 32.20 -5.25
CA GLU A 18 -12.48 33.63 -4.98
C GLU A 18 -11.21 34.44 -4.59
N GLN A 19 -10.22 33.81 -3.94
CA GLN A 19 -8.98 34.49 -3.51
C GLN A 19 -7.92 34.54 -4.61
N THR A 20 -7.83 33.52 -5.46
CA THR A 20 -6.84 33.45 -6.53
C THR A 20 -7.26 34.22 -7.77
N GLY A 21 -8.55 34.55 -7.90
CA GLY A 21 -9.09 35.21 -9.09
C GLY A 21 -9.03 34.30 -10.32
N GLU A 22 -8.74 33.04 -10.15
CA GLU A 22 -8.87 32.03 -11.18
C GLU A 22 -10.38 31.78 -11.39
N ALA A 23 -10.96 32.54 -12.34
CA ALA A 23 -12.26 32.14 -12.87
C ALA A 23 -12.13 30.70 -13.39
N GLU A 24 -13.13 29.86 -13.05
CA GLU A 24 -13.23 28.50 -13.59
C GLU A 24 -12.75 28.51 -15.06
N GLU A 25 -11.52 28.06 -15.32
CA GLU A 25 -11.18 27.60 -16.66
C GLU A 25 -12.19 26.50 -16.93
N LYS A 26 -13.21 26.79 -17.74
CA LYS A 26 -14.21 25.80 -18.14
C LYS A 26 -13.41 24.64 -18.67
N ASP A 27 -13.42 23.55 -17.92
CA ASP A 27 -12.86 22.28 -18.36
C ASP A 27 -13.32 22.05 -19.80
N ASP A 28 -12.38 21.98 -20.73
CA ASP A 28 -12.71 21.64 -22.12
C ASP A 28 -13.46 20.32 -22.09
N PRO A 29 -14.64 20.22 -22.71
CA PRO A 29 -15.42 19.00 -22.67
C PRO A 29 -14.57 17.84 -23.20
N PHE A 30 -14.57 16.73 -22.49
CA PHE A 30 -13.86 15.50 -22.87
C PHE A 30 -14.08 15.19 -24.37
N LYS A 31 -12.98 15.07 -25.11
CA LYS A 31 -12.99 14.70 -26.53
C LYS A 31 -12.39 13.29 -26.66
N ILE A 32 -13.02 12.46 -27.48
CA ILE A 32 -12.49 11.10 -27.78
C ILE A 32 -11.08 11.17 -28.40
N SER A 33 -10.75 12.27 -29.09
CA SER A 33 -9.41 12.53 -29.61
C SER A 33 -8.34 12.59 -28.51
N ASP A 34 -8.70 13.00 -27.29
CA ASP A 34 -7.78 13.13 -26.15
C ASP A 34 -7.31 11.74 -25.69
N LEU A 35 -8.20 10.74 -25.75
CA LEU A 35 -7.81 9.34 -25.54
C LEU A 35 -6.74 8.89 -26.53
N GLY A 36 -6.87 9.25 -27.80
CA GLY A 36 -5.87 8.91 -28.81
C GLY A 36 -4.48 9.49 -28.48
N THR A 37 -4.44 10.71 -27.98
CA THR A 37 -3.21 11.39 -27.57
C THR A 37 -2.59 10.71 -26.35
N ILE A 38 -3.38 10.38 -25.32
CA ILE A 38 -2.92 9.67 -24.11
C ILE A 38 -2.40 8.28 -24.47
N LEU A 39 -3.18 7.51 -25.26
CA LEU A 39 -2.84 6.14 -25.64
C LEU A 39 -1.59 6.04 -26.55
N SER A 40 -1.25 7.13 -27.27
CA SER A 40 -0.01 7.19 -28.07
C SER A 40 1.23 7.46 -27.24
N SER A 41 1.10 7.90 -25.99
CA SER A 41 2.22 8.20 -25.11
C SER A 41 2.83 6.95 -24.50
N GLY A 42 4.04 6.58 -24.93
CA GLY A 42 4.78 5.45 -24.34
C GLY A 42 5.12 5.64 -22.86
N GLY A 43 5.38 6.89 -22.42
CA GLY A 43 5.60 7.22 -21.01
C GLY A 43 4.37 6.96 -20.15
N PHE A 44 3.18 7.32 -20.65
CA PHE A 44 1.92 7.04 -20.01
C PHE A 44 1.70 5.54 -19.77
N TRP A 45 1.92 4.71 -20.80
CA TRP A 45 1.76 3.27 -20.67
C TRP A 45 2.72 2.63 -19.67
N LEU A 46 3.97 3.11 -19.59
CA LEU A 46 4.91 2.62 -18.59
C LEU A 46 4.41 2.87 -17.16
N VAL A 47 3.88 4.08 -16.90
CA VAL A 47 3.31 4.42 -15.58
C VAL A 47 2.01 3.64 -15.33
N ALA A 48 1.12 3.54 -16.32
CA ALA A 48 -0.13 2.79 -16.17
C ALA A 48 0.10 1.29 -15.91
N LEU A 49 1.00 0.65 -16.65
CA LEU A 49 1.33 -0.76 -16.45
C LEU A 49 2.05 -1.00 -15.12
N LEU A 50 2.97 -0.10 -14.72
CA LEU A 50 3.60 -0.15 -13.41
C LEU A 50 2.54 -0.04 -12.30
N CYS A 51 1.58 0.87 -12.44
CA CYS A 51 0.43 1.01 -11.55
C CYS A 51 -0.33 -0.32 -11.42
N VAL A 52 -0.72 -0.93 -12.54
CA VAL A 52 -1.45 -2.22 -12.53
C VAL A 52 -0.67 -3.30 -11.81
N LEU A 53 0.59 -3.52 -12.19
CA LEU A 53 1.42 -4.59 -11.62
C LEU A 53 1.62 -4.40 -10.12
N TYR A 54 1.97 -3.19 -9.71
CA TYR A 54 2.24 -2.89 -8.31
C TYR A 54 0.99 -2.99 -7.43
N TYR A 55 -0.10 -2.34 -7.84
CA TYR A 55 -1.34 -2.36 -7.05
C TYR A 55 -1.98 -3.75 -7.06
N SER A 56 -1.84 -4.53 -8.14
CA SER A 56 -2.29 -5.92 -8.20
C SER A 56 -1.48 -6.87 -7.31
N ALA A 57 -0.25 -6.51 -6.95
CA ALA A 57 0.53 -7.28 -5.98
C ALA A 57 0.15 -6.94 -4.53
N ILE A 58 -0.35 -5.74 -4.25
CA ILE A 58 -0.66 -5.30 -2.88
C ILE A 58 -2.14 -5.50 -2.51
N PHE A 59 -3.08 -4.93 -3.25
CA PHE A 59 -4.49 -4.94 -2.84
C PHE A 59 -5.11 -6.35 -2.81
N PRO A 60 -4.86 -7.23 -3.79
CA PRO A 60 -5.27 -8.62 -3.67
C PRO A 60 -4.64 -9.34 -2.48
N PHE A 61 -3.34 -9.10 -2.22
CA PHE A 61 -2.65 -9.64 -1.04
C PHE A 61 -3.37 -9.26 0.26
N GLN A 62 -3.81 -8.00 0.42
CA GLN A 62 -4.50 -7.56 1.64
C GLN A 62 -5.73 -8.40 1.98
N LYS A 63 -6.44 -8.93 0.98
CA LYS A 63 -7.62 -9.79 1.19
C LYS A 63 -7.25 -11.14 1.81
N TYR A 64 -6.05 -11.62 1.55
CA TYR A 64 -5.56 -12.93 2.00
C TYR A 64 -4.55 -12.83 3.16
N ALA A 65 -4.05 -11.63 3.45
CA ALA A 65 -2.94 -11.42 4.37
C ALA A 65 -3.22 -11.93 5.78
N VAL A 66 -4.41 -11.68 6.31
CA VAL A 66 -4.81 -12.15 7.65
C VAL A 66 -4.81 -13.67 7.69
N ASN A 67 -5.44 -14.31 6.72
CA ASN A 67 -5.46 -15.78 6.65
C ASN A 67 -4.07 -16.36 6.42
N MET A 68 -3.25 -15.76 5.57
CA MET A 68 -1.85 -16.15 5.38
C MET A 68 -1.06 -16.09 6.70
N LEU A 69 -1.28 -15.07 7.53
CA LEU A 69 -0.65 -14.97 8.85
C LEU A 69 -1.17 -16.08 9.79
N GLN A 70 -2.47 -16.37 9.78
CA GLN A 70 -3.05 -17.48 10.56
C GLN A 70 -2.49 -18.85 10.16
N CYS A 71 -2.20 -19.07 8.88
CA CYS A 71 -1.58 -20.31 8.40
C CYS A 71 -0.10 -20.47 8.80
N ASN A 72 0.61 -19.35 9.01
CA ASN A 72 2.06 -19.34 9.24
C ASN A 72 2.47 -19.01 10.67
N LEU A 73 1.56 -18.49 11.50
CA LEU A 73 1.83 -18.11 12.87
C LEU A 73 0.95 -18.92 13.83
N VAL A 74 1.54 -19.37 14.93
CA VAL A 74 0.77 -20.02 16.01
C VAL A 74 0.26 -18.94 16.94
N PHE A 75 -1.03 -18.66 16.86
CA PHE A 75 -1.73 -17.79 17.81
C PHE A 75 -2.28 -18.64 18.95
N LYS A 76 -1.98 -18.24 20.19
CA LYS A 76 -2.52 -18.86 21.39
C LYS A 76 -3.90 -18.27 21.70
N GLU A 77 -4.81 -19.09 22.22
CA GLU A 77 -6.06 -18.58 22.76
C GLU A 77 -5.79 -17.62 23.92
N VAL A 78 -6.36 -16.42 23.84
CA VAL A 78 -6.32 -15.45 24.91
C VAL A 78 -7.56 -15.68 25.78
N PRO A 79 -7.40 -15.99 27.08
CA PRO A 79 -8.54 -16.19 27.98
C PRO A 79 -9.51 -15.01 27.94
N THR A 80 -10.82 -15.28 27.92
CA THR A 80 -11.86 -14.25 27.78
C THR A 80 -11.91 -13.29 28.97
N ASP A 81 -11.43 -13.70 30.13
CA ASP A 81 -11.26 -12.91 31.34
C ASP A 81 -9.95 -12.09 31.36
N SER A 82 -9.08 -12.30 30.37
CA SER A 82 -7.83 -11.54 30.25
C SER A 82 -8.11 -10.07 29.89
N PHE A 83 -7.32 -9.17 30.49
CA PHE A 83 -7.29 -7.75 30.09
C PHE A 83 -7.12 -7.58 28.58
N TRP A 84 -6.29 -8.40 27.94
CA TRP A 84 -5.99 -8.34 26.50
C TRP A 84 -7.17 -8.70 25.59
N ALA A 85 -8.16 -9.42 26.10
CA ALA A 85 -9.40 -9.76 25.38
C ALA A 85 -10.46 -8.66 25.47
N THR A 86 -10.27 -7.64 26.30
CA THR A 86 -11.30 -6.61 26.58
C THR A 86 -11.47 -5.61 25.44
N ASN A 87 -12.69 -5.05 25.35
CA ASN A 87 -12.98 -3.92 24.46
C ASN A 87 -12.14 -2.66 24.80
N THR A 88 -11.72 -2.52 26.04
CA THR A 88 -10.85 -1.41 26.48
C THR A 88 -9.51 -1.43 25.72
N VAL A 89 -8.91 -2.60 25.52
CA VAL A 89 -7.69 -2.74 24.74
C VAL A 89 -7.93 -2.40 23.26
N THR A 90 -9.07 -2.79 22.71
CA THR A 90 -9.47 -2.44 21.35
C THR A 90 -9.58 -0.92 21.17
N ILE A 91 -10.28 -0.25 22.08
CA ILE A 91 -10.43 1.21 22.06
C ILE A 91 -9.06 1.89 22.19
N LEU A 92 -8.21 1.41 23.10
CA LEU A 92 -6.85 1.94 23.30
C LEU A 92 -6.01 1.79 22.02
N GLN A 93 -6.10 0.65 21.32
CA GLN A 93 -5.41 0.46 20.05
C GLN A 93 -5.88 1.46 18.98
N TYR A 94 -7.19 1.71 18.86
CA TYR A 94 -7.71 2.73 17.95
C TYR A 94 -7.24 4.14 18.32
N CYS A 95 -7.20 4.48 19.61
CA CYS A 95 -6.66 5.77 20.07
C CYS A 95 -5.18 5.91 19.72
N ILE A 96 -4.37 4.89 19.98
CA ILE A 96 -2.94 4.88 19.61
C ILE A 96 -2.79 5.06 18.11
N MET A 97 -3.57 4.33 17.31
CA MET A 97 -3.55 4.41 15.85
C MET A 97 -3.82 5.84 15.35
N LEU A 98 -4.83 6.50 15.91
CA LEU A 98 -5.15 7.90 15.57
C LEU A 98 -4.03 8.87 15.96
N VAL A 99 -3.41 8.66 17.13
CA VAL A 99 -2.28 9.50 17.57
C VAL A 99 -1.04 9.29 16.71
N VAL A 100 -0.71 8.04 16.36
CA VAL A 100 0.41 7.72 15.45
C VAL A 100 0.21 8.39 14.08
N ALA A 101 -0.99 8.22 13.48
CA ALA A 101 -1.32 8.83 12.20
C ALA A 101 -1.27 10.36 12.29
N GLY A 102 -1.90 10.96 13.31
CA GLY A 102 -1.93 12.40 13.53
C GLY A 102 -0.56 13.02 13.78
N ALA A 103 0.27 12.39 14.61
CA ALA A 103 1.62 12.86 14.91
C ALA A 103 2.53 12.79 13.66
N SER A 104 2.46 11.70 12.91
CA SER A 104 3.21 11.53 11.65
C SER A 104 2.79 12.59 10.62
N PHE A 105 1.49 12.80 10.44
CA PHE A 105 0.98 13.82 9.53
C PHE A 105 1.37 15.23 9.96
N ALA A 106 1.17 15.59 11.25
CA ALA A 106 1.50 16.90 11.80
C ALA A 106 3.00 17.20 11.70
N SER A 107 3.86 16.19 11.74
CA SER A 107 5.31 16.38 11.62
C SER A 107 5.73 17.08 10.32
N ASN A 108 4.96 16.93 9.24
CA ASN A 108 5.25 17.56 7.94
C ASN A 108 5.07 19.09 7.97
N PHE A 109 4.22 19.60 8.86
CA PHE A 109 3.93 21.04 8.98
C PHE A 109 4.84 21.72 10.01
N MET A 110 5.71 20.98 10.71
CA MET A 110 6.59 21.54 11.74
C MET A 110 7.83 22.18 11.11
N LYS A 111 7.97 23.51 11.29
CA LYS A 111 9.16 24.27 10.85
C LYS A 111 10.38 24.01 11.74
N LYS A 112 10.17 23.78 13.05
CA LYS A 112 11.27 23.51 14.02
C LYS A 112 11.64 22.02 13.97
N ALA A 113 12.90 21.72 13.64
CA ALA A 113 13.41 20.35 13.55
C ALA A 113 13.16 19.53 14.83
N GLY A 114 13.37 20.13 16.03
CA GLY A 114 13.11 19.45 17.29
C GLY A 114 11.67 19.00 17.48
N MET A 115 10.68 19.83 17.08
CA MET A 115 9.26 19.44 17.13
C MET A 115 8.94 18.35 16.12
N LYS A 116 9.47 18.45 14.90
CA LYS A 116 9.31 17.43 13.86
C LYS A 116 9.80 16.08 14.35
N TYR A 117 11.04 16.00 14.80
CA TYR A 117 11.62 14.75 15.28
C TYR A 117 10.96 14.27 16.58
N GLY A 118 10.52 15.17 17.46
CA GLY A 118 9.75 14.82 18.65
C GLY A 118 8.44 14.10 18.33
N LEU A 119 7.68 14.61 17.35
CA LEU A 119 6.44 13.96 16.88
C LEU A 119 6.71 12.60 16.21
N LEU A 120 7.77 12.49 15.41
CA LEU A 120 8.13 11.22 14.78
C LEU A 120 8.60 10.19 15.80
N THR A 121 9.35 10.60 16.83
CA THR A 121 9.75 9.73 17.93
C THR A 121 8.52 9.25 18.71
N LEU A 122 7.59 10.14 19.03
CA LEU A 122 6.33 9.79 19.68
C LEU A 122 5.55 8.76 18.85
N ALA A 123 5.41 9.01 17.55
CA ALA A 123 4.74 8.08 16.64
C ALA A 123 5.45 6.71 16.62
N GLY A 124 6.78 6.66 16.57
CA GLY A 124 7.55 5.42 16.59
C GLY A 124 7.40 4.63 17.89
N VAL A 125 7.44 5.32 19.06
CA VAL A 125 7.22 4.68 20.36
C VAL A 125 5.81 4.10 20.45
N LEU A 126 4.79 4.87 20.06
CA LEU A 126 3.39 4.41 20.07
C LEU A 126 3.15 3.28 19.08
N LEU A 127 3.80 3.28 17.92
CA LEU A 127 3.75 2.17 16.98
C LEU A 127 4.36 0.90 17.60
N THR A 128 5.46 1.00 18.33
CA THR A 128 6.05 -0.13 19.07
C THR A 128 5.09 -0.67 20.12
N VAL A 129 4.43 0.22 20.88
CA VAL A 129 3.39 -0.17 21.84
C VAL A 129 2.22 -0.88 21.13
N PHE A 130 1.77 -0.36 19.97
CA PHE A 130 0.73 -0.99 19.16
C PHE A 130 1.11 -2.41 18.72
N CYS A 131 2.34 -2.60 18.24
CA CYS A 131 2.86 -3.93 17.87
C CYS A 131 2.88 -4.88 19.07
N TYR A 132 3.35 -4.41 20.25
CA TYR A 132 3.33 -5.19 21.48
C TYR A 132 1.92 -5.60 21.90
N MET A 133 0.95 -4.68 21.82
CA MET A 133 -0.45 -4.98 22.10
C MET A 133 -1.00 -6.02 21.14
N GLY A 134 -0.65 -5.95 19.85
CA GLY A 134 -1.03 -6.94 18.85
C GLY A 134 -0.45 -8.33 19.14
N TYR A 135 0.80 -8.38 19.56
CA TYR A 135 1.42 -9.63 20.03
C TYR A 135 0.69 -10.21 21.25
N MET A 136 0.35 -9.40 22.25
CA MET A 136 -0.36 -9.85 23.45
C MET A 136 -1.80 -10.29 23.18
N ARG A 137 -2.44 -9.73 22.16
CA ARG A 137 -3.78 -10.12 21.70
C ARG A 137 -3.81 -11.39 20.88
N GLN A 138 -2.67 -11.88 20.41
CA GLN A 138 -2.56 -13.07 19.60
C GLN A 138 -3.54 -13.04 18.40
N SER A 139 -3.58 -11.91 17.67
CA SER A 139 -4.54 -11.66 16.58
C SER A 139 -3.81 -11.29 15.29
N ALA A 140 -4.01 -12.09 14.24
CA ALA A 140 -3.48 -11.84 12.91
C ALA A 140 -3.96 -10.50 12.32
N GLU A 141 -5.22 -10.13 12.58
CA GLU A 141 -5.83 -8.86 12.17
C GLU A 141 -5.07 -7.68 12.74
N THR A 142 -4.73 -7.76 14.05
CA THR A 142 -3.99 -6.69 14.73
C THR A 142 -2.54 -6.60 14.22
N VAL A 143 -1.91 -7.74 13.93
CA VAL A 143 -0.58 -7.77 13.31
C VAL A 143 -0.62 -7.09 11.95
N PHE A 144 -1.59 -7.43 11.12
CA PHE A 144 -1.71 -6.83 9.78
C PHE A 144 -2.13 -5.36 9.79
N ALA A 145 -2.86 -4.90 10.82
CA ALA A 145 -3.31 -3.51 10.93
C ALA A 145 -2.16 -2.48 10.96
N VAL A 146 -0.94 -2.90 11.27
CA VAL A 146 0.27 -2.07 11.19
C VAL A 146 0.53 -1.58 9.77
N PHE A 147 0.18 -2.36 8.73
CA PHE A 147 0.38 -1.99 7.33
C PHE A 147 -0.31 -0.68 6.95
N PRO A 148 -1.65 -0.54 7.05
CA PRO A 148 -2.31 0.71 6.72
C PRO A 148 -1.92 1.86 7.66
N LEU A 149 -1.67 1.57 8.94
CA LEU A 149 -1.25 2.59 9.90
C LEU A 149 0.08 3.23 9.50
N LEU A 150 1.06 2.41 9.13
CA LEU A 150 2.36 2.90 8.67
C LEU A 150 2.22 3.68 7.36
N ALA A 151 1.39 3.20 6.43
CA ALA A 151 1.16 3.88 5.15
C ALA A 151 0.58 5.29 5.35
N VAL A 152 -0.39 5.47 6.24
CA VAL A 152 -0.95 6.79 6.59
C VAL A 152 0.14 7.71 7.15
N GLY A 153 1.05 7.19 7.97
CA GLY A 153 2.12 7.98 8.58
C GLY A 153 3.24 8.35 7.59
N ILE A 154 3.69 7.40 6.77
CA ILE A 154 4.88 7.56 5.92
C ILE A 154 4.55 8.24 4.58
N THR A 155 3.38 8.00 3.98
CA THR A 155 3.06 8.53 2.65
C THR A 155 3.21 10.05 2.56
N PRO A 156 2.71 10.88 3.51
CA PRO A 156 2.91 12.32 3.43
C PRO A 156 4.38 12.74 3.54
N ILE A 157 5.18 12.00 4.31
CA ILE A 157 6.63 12.28 4.48
C ILE A 157 7.35 12.01 3.16
N LEU A 158 7.04 10.90 2.51
CA LEU A 158 7.63 10.53 1.23
C LEU A 158 7.13 11.42 0.09
N GLY A 159 5.85 11.82 0.10
CA GLY A 159 5.30 12.81 -0.84
C GLY A 159 6.07 14.13 -0.76
N ASN A 160 6.22 14.68 0.44
CA ASN A 160 7.02 15.88 0.66
C ASN A 160 8.48 15.73 0.20
N TYR A 161 9.07 14.54 0.38
CA TYR A 161 10.41 14.27 -0.14
C TYR A 161 10.46 14.30 -1.67
N VAL A 162 9.51 13.64 -2.34
CA VAL A 162 9.43 13.61 -3.81
C VAL A 162 9.16 15.00 -4.36
N ASP A 163 8.30 15.78 -3.72
CA ASP A 163 7.97 17.14 -4.15
C ASP A 163 9.19 18.07 -4.16
N HIS A 164 10.06 17.96 -3.14
CA HIS A 164 11.23 18.83 -3.00
C HIS A 164 12.52 18.28 -3.60
N LYS A 165 12.65 16.97 -3.69
CA LYS A 165 13.89 16.29 -4.17
C LYS A 165 13.72 15.60 -5.50
N GLY A 166 12.48 15.36 -5.94
CA GLY A 166 12.21 14.58 -7.13
C GLY A 166 12.44 13.09 -6.92
N LYS A 167 13.04 12.46 -7.91
CA LYS A 167 13.43 11.04 -7.90
C LYS A 167 12.25 10.04 -7.95
N ALA A 168 11.14 10.45 -8.57
CA ALA A 168 9.92 9.64 -8.61
C ALA A 168 10.15 8.25 -9.23
N ALA A 169 10.81 8.16 -10.38
CA ALA A 169 11.11 6.85 -11.01
C ALA A 169 12.03 5.98 -10.14
N SER A 170 13.01 6.58 -9.46
CA SER A 170 13.86 5.87 -8.51
C SER A 170 13.09 5.33 -7.32
N MET A 171 12.14 6.11 -6.76
CA MET A 171 11.28 5.68 -5.64
C MET A 171 10.33 4.55 -6.04
N LEU A 172 9.80 4.57 -7.26
CA LEU A 172 9.00 3.48 -7.81
C LEU A 172 9.81 2.17 -7.90
N MET A 173 11.07 2.24 -8.31
CA MET A 173 11.97 1.08 -8.33
C MET A 173 12.24 0.53 -6.93
N ILE A 174 12.55 1.41 -5.95
CA ILE A 174 12.79 1.01 -4.56
C ILE A 174 11.53 0.37 -3.98
N GLY A 175 10.36 0.98 -4.17
CA GLY A 175 9.07 0.42 -3.74
C GLY A 175 8.83 -0.97 -4.31
N SER A 176 9.06 -1.16 -5.61
CA SER A 176 8.90 -2.47 -6.27
C SER A 176 9.89 -3.51 -5.73
N LEU A 177 11.14 -3.14 -5.48
CA LEU A 177 12.13 -4.04 -4.89
C LEU A 177 11.74 -4.47 -3.48
N LEU A 178 11.33 -3.53 -2.62
CA LEU A 178 10.87 -3.83 -1.27
C LEU A 178 9.64 -4.74 -1.29
N LEU A 179 8.72 -4.52 -2.23
CA LEU A 179 7.55 -5.39 -2.43
C LEU A 179 7.95 -6.83 -2.73
N VAL A 180 8.89 -7.04 -3.65
CA VAL A 180 9.42 -8.37 -3.98
C VAL A 180 10.01 -9.03 -2.74
N LEU A 181 10.87 -8.31 -2.01
CA LEU A 181 11.50 -8.84 -0.79
C LEU A 181 10.45 -9.23 0.26
N CYS A 182 9.42 -8.42 0.47
CA CYS A 182 8.34 -8.74 1.41
C CYS A 182 7.59 -10.01 1.02
N HIS A 183 7.18 -10.16 -0.25
CA HIS A 183 6.47 -11.36 -0.68
C HIS A 183 7.34 -12.62 -0.59
N LEU A 184 8.62 -12.51 -0.93
CA LEU A 184 9.56 -13.65 -0.78
C LEU A 184 9.80 -13.98 0.70
N THR A 185 9.87 -12.98 1.59
CA THR A 185 9.97 -13.21 3.04
C THR A 185 8.73 -13.94 3.57
N PHE A 186 7.53 -13.52 3.17
CA PHE A 186 6.30 -14.22 3.54
C PHE A 186 6.22 -15.63 2.96
N ALA A 187 6.75 -15.85 1.73
CA ALA A 187 6.70 -17.15 1.07
C ALA A 187 7.67 -18.17 1.65
N PHE A 188 8.89 -17.74 1.99
CA PHE A 188 9.98 -18.66 2.30
C PHE A 188 10.58 -18.50 3.70
N VAL A 189 10.55 -17.30 4.27
CA VAL A 189 11.17 -17.06 5.58
C VAL A 189 10.16 -17.23 6.70
N LEU A 190 8.96 -16.66 6.57
CA LEU A 190 7.95 -16.74 7.63
C LEU A 190 7.56 -18.17 8.00
N PRO A 191 7.37 -19.12 7.05
CA PRO A 191 7.02 -20.50 7.37
C PRO A 191 8.08 -21.22 8.22
N GLU A 192 9.37 -20.89 8.09
CA GLU A 192 10.46 -21.46 8.89
C GLU A 192 10.37 -21.10 10.38
N PHE A 193 9.61 -20.06 10.70
CA PHE A 193 9.39 -19.60 12.08
C PHE A 193 8.06 -20.08 12.67
N ARG A 194 7.34 -20.98 12.00
CA ARG A 194 6.03 -21.48 12.45
C ARG A 194 6.06 -22.02 13.87
N ASP A 195 7.11 -22.77 14.23
CA ASP A 195 7.27 -23.36 15.57
C ASP A 195 7.83 -22.38 16.60
N ASN A 196 8.24 -21.19 16.17
CA ASN A 196 8.77 -20.12 17.03
C ASN A 196 7.79 -18.94 17.08
N ALA A 197 6.82 -18.99 18.00
CA ALA A 197 5.77 -17.98 18.11
C ALA A 197 6.27 -16.53 18.22
N VAL A 198 7.37 -16.28 18.94
CA VAL A 198 7.96 -14.95 19.08
C VAL A 198 8.69 -14.56 17.81
N GLY A 199 9.54 -15.44 17.28
CA GLY A 199 10.31 -15.19 16.06
C GLY A 199 9.41 -14.94 14.85
N GLY A 200 8.37 -15.77 14.68
CA GLY A 200 7.40 -15.63 13.60
C GLY A 200 6.68 -14.29 13.62
N VAL A 201 6.18 -13.87 14.79
CA VAL A 201 5.49 -12.56 14.93
C VAL A 201 6.46 -11.39 14.68
N VAL A 202 7.71 -11.48 15.14
CA VAL A 202 8.73 -10.43 14.87
C VAL A 202 9.02 -10.32 13.37
N ILE A 203 9.24 -11.45 12.68
CA ILE A 203 9.46 -11.47 11.22
C ILE A 203 8.23 -10.91 10.49
N ALA A 204 7.01 -11.29 10.89
CA ALA A 204 5.78 -10.77 10.31
C ALA A 204 5.70 -9.23 10.46
N TYR A 205 5.93 -8.69 11.66
CA TYR A 205 5.91 -7.24 11.87
C TYR A 205 6.96 -6.52 11.06
N LEU A 206 8.21 -6.99 11.05
CA LEU A 206 9.28 -6.38 10.26
C LEU A 206 8.93 -6.37 8.77
N THR A 207 8.41 -7.47 8.26
CA THR A 207 8.01 -7.56 6.85
C THR A 207 6.83 -6.65 6.53
N ILE A 208 5.82 -6.56 7.43
CA ILE A 208 4.67 -5.67 7.27
C ILE A 208 5.08 -4.20 7.32
N LEU A 209 6.02 -3.83 8.19
CA LEU A 209 6.58 -2.48 8.24
C LEU A 209 7.28 -2.11 6.93
N VAL A 210 8.11 -3.02 6.40
CA VAL A 210 8.77 -2.82 5.09
C VAL A 210 7.74 -2.76 3.96
N LEU A 211 6.69 -3.58 4.01
CA LEU A 211 5.60 -3.57 3.03
C LEU A 211 4.83 -2.24 3.06
N GLY A 212 4.56 -1.70 4.25
CA GLY A 212 3.93 -0.39 4.42
C GLY A 212 4.79 0.76 3.86
N ALA A 213 6.10 0.71 4.09
CA ALA A 213 7.03 1.66 3.50
C ALA A 213 7.09 1.52 1.97
N SER A 214 7.17 0.29 1.46
CA SER A 214 7.08 -0.02 0.02
C SER A 214 5.80 0.58 -0.60
N PHE A 215 4.65 0.31 0.02
CA PHE A 215 3.38 0.83 -0.46
C PHE A 215 3.36 2.36 -0.47
N SER A 216 3.90 3.02 0.55
CA SER A 216 3.92 4.48 0.64
C SER A 216 4.77 5.17 -0.43
N LEU A 217 5.85 4.52 -0.89
CA LEU A 217 6.72 5.03 -1.96
C LEU A 217 5.97 5.19 -3.29
N VAL A 218 5.06 4.28 -3.61
CA VAL A 218 4.43 4.26 -4.93
C VAL A 218 3.39 5.36 -5.10
N PRO A 219 2.35 5.54 -4.26
CA PRO A 219 1.44 6.65 -4.43
C PRO A 219 2.11 8.01 -4.31
N ALA A 220 3.14 8.15 -3.45
CA ALA A 220 3.92 9.36 -3.32
C ALA A 220 4.70 9.75 -4.59
N SER A 221 4.97 8.78 -5.47
CA SER A 221 5.78 8.98 -6.68
C SER A 221 5.00 8.83 -7.97
N LEU A 222 4.07 7.86 -8.04
CA LEU A 222 3.34 7.52 -9.25
C LEU A 222 2.36 8.62 -9.65
N TRP A 223 1.52 9.04 -8.71
CA TRP A 223 0.47 10.01 -8.99
C TRP A 223 1.00 11.39 -9.38
N PRO A 224 2.04 11.94 -8.73
CA PRO A 224 2.67 13.18 -9.18
C PRO A 224 3.43 13.06 -10.51
N SER A 225 3.70 11.85 -10.98
CA SER A 225 4.36 11.63 -12.28
C SER A 225 3.41 11.81 -13.46
N VAL A 226 2.10 11.57 -13.29
CA VAL A 226 1.11 11.61 -14.37
C VAL A 226 1.03 13.00 -15.03
N PRO A 227 0.96 14.13 -14.29
CA PRO A 227 0.93 15.46 -14.87
C PRO A 227 2.18 15.83 -15.69
N LYS A 228 3.30 15.13 -15.48
CA LYS A 228 4.52 15.33 -16.27
C LYS A 228 4.50 14.61 -17.63
N LEU A 229 3.53 13.71 -17.83
CA LEU A 229 3.45 12.84 -19.02
C LEU A 229 2.37 13.23 -20.02
N VAL A 230 1.44 14.08 -19.61
CA VAL A 230 0.28 14.50 -20.40
C VAL A 230 0.01 16.00 -20.21
N ASP A 231 -0.66 16.61 -21.19
CA ASP A 231 -1.09 18.01 -21.10
C ASP A 231 -2.07 18.24 -19.93
N ALA A 232 -2.00 19.42 -19.31
CA ALA A 232 -2.87 19.81 -18.19
C ALA A 232 -4.36 19.61 -18.50
N LYS A 233 -4.78 19.91 -19.74
CA LYS A 233 -6.19 19.81 -20.20
C LYS A 233 -6.75 18.39 -20.18
N ILE A 234 -5.90 17.35 -20.23
CA ILE A 234 -6.32 15.95 -20.33
C ILE A 234 -5.87 15.10 -19.12
N ILE A 235 -5.38 15.75 -18.05
CA ILE A 235 -4.91 15.06 -16.83
C ILE A 235 -6.03 14.21 -16.22
N GLY A 236 -7.24 14.72 -16.10
CA GLY A 236 -8.40 13.97 -15.56
C GLY A 236 -8.68 12.70 -16.34
N SER A 237 -8.63 12.77 -17.68
CA SER A 237 -8.79 11.62 -18.58
C SER A 237 -7.65 10.59 -18.41
N ALA A 238 -6.43 11.08 -18.22
CA ALA A 238 -5.27 10.21 -17.98
C ALA A 238 -5.41 9.44 -16.65
N TYR A 239 -5.79 10.11 -15.57
CA TYR A 239 -6.08 9.44 -14.30
C TYR A 239 -7.22 8.43 -14.41
N ALA A 240 -8.33 8.80 -15.06
CA ALA A 240 -9.45 7.89 -15.27
C ALA A 240 -9.03 6.62 -16.02
N LEU A 241 -8.21 6.76 -17.07
CA LEU A 241 -7.71 5.63 -17.84
C LEU A 241 -6.76 4.74 -17.02
N ILE A 242 -5.85 5.33 -16.22
CA ILE A 242 -4.99 4.57 -15.31
C ILE A 242 -5.83 3.78 -14.31
N PHE A 243 -6.83 4.40 -13.67
CA PHE A 243 -7.73 3.72 -12.74
C PHE A 243 -8.53 2.61 -13.42
N TRP A 244 -8.99 2.83 -14.66
CA TRP A 244 -9.71 1.80 -15.42
C TRP A 244 -8.83 0.56 -15.65
N VAL A 245 -7.61 0.76 -16.15
CA VAL A 245 -6.64 -0.34 -16.38
C VAL A 245 -6.25 -1.00 -15.06
N GLN A 246 -6.02 -0.22 -14.00
CA GLN A 246 -5.72 -0.72 -12.64
C GLN A 246 -6.82 -1.65 -12.13
N ASN A 247 -8.10 -1.28 -12.32
CA ASN A 247 -9.23 -2.09 -11.85
C ASN A 247 -9.32 -3.46 -12.53
N ILE A 248 -8.83 -3.61 -13.77
CA ILE A 248 -8.70 -4.92 -14.42
C ILE A 248 -7.78 -5.83 -13.60
N GLY A 249 -6.64 -5.31 -13.16
CA GLY A 249 -5.72 -6.06 -12.29
C GLY A 249 -6.34 -6.39 -10.93
N LEU A 250 -6.99 -5.41 -10.30
CA LEU A 250 -7.64 -5.59 -8.99
C LEU A 250 -8.79 -6.60 -9.03
N TRP A 251 -9.45 -6.78 -10.16
CA TRP A 251 -10.46 -7.81 -10.37
C TRP A 251 -9.83 -9.17 -10.67
N LEU A 252 -8.82 -9.22 -11.54
CA LEU A 252 -8.24 -10.46 -12.03
C LEU A 252 -7.40 -11.19 -10.98
N PHE A 253 -6.50 -10.47 -10.27
CA PHE A 253 -5.52 -11.11 -9.40
C PHE A 253 -6.10 -11.78 -8.16
N PRO A 254 -7.16 -11.30 -7.49
CA PRO A 254 -7.81 -12.08 -6.42
C PRO A 254 -8.33 -13.44 -6.92
N LEU A 255 -8.87 -13.49 -8.15
CA LEU A 255 -9.34 -14.75 -8.76
C LEU A 255 -8.17 -15.70 -9.06
N LEU A 256 -7.05 -15.15 -9.54
CA LEU A 256 -5.84 -15.94 -9.79
C LEU A 256 -5.24 -16.49 -8.51
N ILE A 257 -5.18 -15.67 -7.44
CA ILE A 257 -4.70 -16.10 -6.12
C ILE A 257 -5.54 -17.28 -5.64
N GLY A 258 -6.87 -17.18 -5.66
CA GLY A 258 -7.76 -18.26 -5.24
C GLY A 258 -7.52 -19.54 -6.04
N LYS A 259 -7.46 -19.45 -7.39
CA LYS A 259 -7.19 -20.59 -8.25
C LYS A 259 -5.81 -21.23 -8.02
N VAL A 260 -4.78 -20.40 -7.81
CA VAL A 260 -3.42 -20.90 -7.51
C VAL A 260 -3.43 -21.58 -6.15
N LEU A 261 -4.08 -20.98 -5.15
CA LEU A 261 -4.19 -21.54 -3.81
C LEU A 261 -4.86 -22.92 -3.83
N ASP A 262 -6.02 -23.06 -4.50
CA ASP A 262 -6.72 -24.34 -4.63
C ASP A 262 -5.87 -25.37 -5.38
N LYS A 263 -5.16 -24.97 -6.43
CA LYS A 263 -4.34 -25.86 -7.22
C LYS A 263 -3.10 -26.35 -6.49
N THR A 264 -2.53 -25.56 -5.62
CA THR A 264 -1.33 -25.93 -4.83
C THR A 264 -1.68 -26.69 -3.54
N ASN A 265 -2.92 -26.55 -3.07
CA ASN A 265 -3.43 -27.22 -1.87
C ASN A 265 -4.47 -28.31 -2.22
N THR A 266 -4.22 -29.10 -3.27
CA THR A 266 -5.20 -30.08 -3.78
C THR A 266 -5.65 -31.11 -2.77
N GLN A 267 -4.74 -31.61 -1.93
CA GLN A 267 -5.07 -32.57 -0.88
C GLN A 267 -5.97 -31.92 0.18
N LEU A 268 -5.62 -30.74 0.67
CA LEU A 268 -6.42 -29.99 1.64
C LEU A 268 -7.85 -29.72 1.13
N VAL A 269 -7.97 -29.31 -0.14
CA VAL A 269 -9.27 -29.08 -0.79
C VAL A 269 -10.07 -30.37 -0.94
N ALA A 270 -9.41 -31.49 -1.25
CA ALA A 270 -10.06 -32.79 -1.32
C ALA A 270 -10.55 -33.27 0.04
N ASP A 271 -9.73 -33.15 1.09
CA ASP A 271 -10.05 -33.54 2.46
C ASP A 271 -11.23 -32.73 3.02
N LEU A 272 -11.27 -31.41 2.72
CA LEU A 272 -12.39 -30.54 3.06
C LEU A 272 -13.68 -30.98 2.34
N LYS A 273 -13.63 -31.27 1.03
CA LYS A 273 -14.80 -31.72 0.25
C LYS A 273 -15.32 -33.07 0.72
N ASN A 274 -14.45 -33.96 1.16
CA ASN A 274 -14.79 -35.29 1.65
C ASN A 274 -15.20 -35.31 3.13
N GLY A 275 -15.16 -34.15 3.82
CA GLY A 275 -15.50 -34.04 5.23
C GLY A 275 -14.48 -34.71 6.17
N VAL A 276 -13.23 -34.90 5.72
CA VAL A 276 -12.13 -35.44 6.51
C VAL A 276 -11.63 -34.40 7.51
N ILE A 277 -11.65 -33.14 7.13
CA ILE A 277 -11.30 -31.98 7.95
C ILE A 277 -12.45 -30.99 7.99
N THR A 278 -12.52 -30.18 9.05
CA THR A 278 -13.50 -29.10 9.20
C THR A 278 -13.10 -27.87 8.39
N PRO A 279 -14.03 -26.97 8.06
CA PRO A 279 -13.70 -25.68 7.44
C PRO A 279 -12.73 -24.83 8.26
N GLU A 280 -12.82 -24.89 9.59
CA GLU A 280 -11.94 -24.18 10.51
C GLU A 280 -10.50 -24.71 10.46
N GLU A 281 -10.32 -26.04 10.43
CA GLU A 281 -9.01 -26.69 10.29
C GLU A 281 -8.39 -26.38 8.91
N ALA A 282 -9.19 -26.44 7.86
CA ALA A 282 -8.75 -26.09 6.51
C ALA A 282 -8.30 -24.62 6.43
N ALA A 283 -9.05 -23.70 7.07
CA ALA A 283 -8.76 -22.27 7.01
C ALA A 283 -7.37 -21.87 7.52
N VAL A 284 -6.78 -22.64 8.44
CA VAL A 284 -5.44 -22.38 9.01
C VAL A 284 -4.34 -23.27 8.45
N SER A 285 -4.63 -24.05 7.41
CA SER A 285 -3.74 -25.10 6.87
C SER A 285 -3.26 -24.82 5.44
N TYR A 286 -3.69 -23.73 4.82
CA TYR A 286 -3.29 -23.40 3.44
C TYR A 286 -1.80 -23.04 3.33
N ASP A 287 -1.13 -23.61 2.32
CA ASP A 287 0.19 -23.15 1.88
C ASP A 287 0.04 -21.98 0.90
N TYR A 288 0.53 -20.82 1.30
CA TYR A 288 0.49 -19.56 0.53
C TYR A 288 1.74 -19.34 -0.32
N THR A 289 2.71 -20.25 -0.34
CA THR A 289 4.00 -20.04 -1.05
C THR A 289 3.79 -19.69 -2.52
N ALA A 290 3.00 -20.47 -3.26
CA ALA A 290 2.81 -20.23 -4.69
C ALA A 290 2.07 -18.92 -5.01
N PRO A 291 0.96 -18.55 -4.34
CA PRO A 291 0.36 -17.22 -4.48
C PRO A 291 1.33 -16.08 -4.19
N LEU A 292 2.13 -16.17 -3.12
CA LEU A 292 3.10 -15.13 -2.75
C LEU A 292 4.22 -15.00 -3.77
N VAL A 293 4.74 -16.10 -4.31
CA VAL A 293 5.71 -16.08 -5.42
C VAL A 293 5.10 -15.45 -6.67
N MET A 294 3.84 -15.75 -6.99
CA MET A 294 3.14 -15.09 -8.11
C MET A 294 3.09 -13.58 -7.91
N LEU A 295 2.78 -13.10 -6.70
CA LEU A 295 2.77 -11.65 -6.38
C LEU A 295 4.19 -11.06 -6.42
N ALA A 296 5.21 -11.79 -5.98
CA ALA A 296 6.60 -11.39 -6.13
C ALA A 296 7.00 -11.22 -7.60
N CYS A 297 6.54 -12.09 -8.50
CA CYS A 297 6.77 -11.96 -9.95
C CYS A 297 6.15 -10.67 -10.51
N LEU A 298 4.97 -10.24 -10.02
CA LEU A 298 4.39 -8.93 -10.39
C LEU A 298 5.29 -7.79 -9.92
N GLY A 299 5.81 -7.88 -8.70
CA GLY A 299 6.78 -6.91 -8.17
C GLY A 299 8.06 -6.84 -9.01
N VAL A 300 8.59 -7.98 -9.47
CA VAL A 300 9.75 -8.01 -10.38
C VAL A 300 9.40 -7.34 -11.71
N ALA A 301 8.25 -7.64 -12.28
CA ALA A 301 7.80 -6.99 -13.51
C ALA A 301 7.65 -5.46 -13.34
N ALA A 302 7.09 -5.01 -12.19
CA ALA A 302 7.00 -3.60 -11.84
C ALA A 302 8.40 -2.96 -11.68
N LEU A 303 9.36 -3.65 -11.07
CA LEU A 303 10.74 -3.20 -10.93
C LEU A 303 11.43 -3.01 -12.31
N VAL A 304 11.24 -3.96 -13.22
CA VAL A 304 11.73 -3.86 -14.59
C VAL A 304 11.13 -2.68 -15.34
N LEU A 305 9.81 -2.49 -15.23
CA LEU A 305 9.13 -1.33 -15.83
C LEU A 305 9.60 0.00 -15.21
N GLY A 306 9.83 0.03 -13.90
CA GLY A 306 10.41 1.20 -13.22
C GLY A 306 11.80 1.55 -13.74
N PHE A 307 12.63 0.54 -13.99
CA PHE A 307 13.94 0.73 -14.62
C PHE A 307 13.81 1.27 -16.04
N ILE A 308 12.92 0.69 -16.86
CA ILE A 308 12.68 1.17 -18.23
C ILE A 308 12.15 2.61 -18.19
N LEU A 309 11.22 2.93 -17.28
CA LEU A 309 10.68 4.28 -17.09
C LEU A 309 11.80 5.28 -16.78
N LYS A 310 12.73 4.95 -15.90
CA LYS A 310 13.87 5.79 -15.56
C LYS A 310 14.81 6.02 -16.75
N VAL A 311 15.04 4.99 -17.57
CA VAL A 311 15.86 5.12 -18.80
C VAL A 311 15.14 5.99 -19.84
N VAL A 312 13.82 5.83 -20.00
CA VAL A 312 12.99 6.63 -20.91
C VAL A 312 12.93 8.09 -20.44
N ASP A 313 12.74 8.31 -19.15
CA ASP A 313 12.79 9.65 -18.54
C ASP A 313 14.07 10.38 -18.88
N LYS A 314 15.23 9.73 -18.66
CA LYS A 314 16.54 10.31 -18.99
C LYS A 314 16.71 10.60 -20.49
N LYS A 315 16.19 9.73 -21.38
CA LYS A 315 16.32 9.91 -22.84
C LYS A 315 15.38 10.98 -23.41
N LYS A 316 14.18 11.07 -22.89
CA LYS A 316 13.12 11.96 -23.40
C LYS A 316 12.97 13.26 -22.61
N GLY A 317 13.64 13.41 -21.46
CA GLY A 317 13.53 14.59 -20.61
C GLY A 317 12.14 14.76 -20.03
N LEU A 318 11.49 13.68 -19.55
CA LEU A 318 10.13 13.73 -19.01
C LEU A 318 10.07 14.43 -17.64
N GLY A 319 11.21 14.62 -16.98
CA GLY A 319 11.33 15.33 -15.71
C GLY A 319 10.81 14.54 -14.49
N LEU A 320 10.72 13.20 -14.58
CA LEU A 320 10.24 12.37 -13.47
C LEU A 320 11.22 12.33 -12.29
N GLU A 321 12.51 12.51 -12.55
CA GLU A 321 13.54 12.60 -11.51
C GLU A 321 13.73 14.02 -10.97
N GLU A 322 13.03 15.02 -11.55
CA GLU A 322 13.09 16.41 -11.09
C GLU A 322 12.07 16.70 -10.00
N PRO A 323 12.35 17.66 -9.08
CA PRO A 323 11.40 18.11 -8.08
C PRO A 323 10.11 18.63 -8.69
N ASN A 324 8.99 18.46 -8.01
CA ASN A 324 7.71 19.04 -8.40
C ASN A 324 7.65 20.53 -7.99
N ILE A 325 8.27 20.88 -6.86
CA ILE A 325 8.36 22.24 -6.33
C ILE A 325 9.80 22.72 -6.57
N LYS A 326 9.95 23.74 -7.40
CA LYS A 326 11.25 24.42 -7.57
C LYS A 326 11.49 25.31 -6.36
N ALA A 327 12.68 25.17 -5.75
CA ALA A 327 13.07 25.97 -4.59
C ALA A 327 13.27 27.46 -4.95
#